data_7dc0c1c26457e57a608f23c6e49f8587
#
_entry.id   7dc0c1c26457e57a608f23c6e49f8587
#
_cell.length_a   1.000
_cell.length_b   1.000
_cell.length_c   1.000
_cell.angle_alpha   90.00
_cell.angle_beta   90.00
_cell.angle_gamma   90.00
#
_symmetry.space_group_name_H-M   'P 1'
#
loop_
_entity.id
_entity.type
_entity.pdbx_description
1 polymer ?
#
loop_
_entity_poly.entity_id
_entity_poly.type
_entity_poly.pdbx_seq_one_letter_code
_entity_poly.pdbx_strand_id
1 'polypeptide(L)'
;MKQVWQSDPEFKRLSVPLSPEEERRLENSLVREGCKEPIAVWHGCILDGHKRYEICSYEEIEYETVEMHFTTKDEALLWACKEHLSKAKPNSAAFRYLLGKRYVLERMMYKQNPEKVHITYVKKLDRVGAVCGTLAEETSMNPGTVRKYGTLALQLDRIAEKDMAMFEAILAEKISLTYGKVIKYSEMAPAKLISARRRLLHDDIKMRQRRPRKKAAEGEKKEEKAEQAVPLEMGIKEMPVFDPDMEFRGLALTIPTWMNAIARTRAKTDIELVSEPTKAQLAVILRRLEEQITQTLEVIEK
;
A
#
# COMPACT_ATOMS: atom_id res chain seq x y z
N MET A 1 3.56 37.56 -20.10
CA MET A 1 3.64 36.19 -20.64
C MET A 1 3.41 35.27 -19.45
N LYS A 2 2.39 34.36 -19.49
CA LYS A 2 2.20 33.36 -18.43
C LYS A 2 3.39 32.39 -18.47
N GLN A 3 4.04 32.19 -17.33
CA GLN A 3 5.18 31.28 -17.23
C GLN A 3 4.67 29.83 -17.42
N VAL A 4 5.27 29.08 -18.32
CA VAL A 4 4.93 27.67 -18.58
C VAL A 4 5.82 26.80 -17.70
N TRP A 5 5.19 26.05 -16.80
CA TRP A 5 5.88 25.13 -15.91
C TRP A 5 6.00 23.75 -16.53
N GLN A 6 7.12 23.07 -16.31
CA GLN A 6 7.34 21.72 -16.81
C GLN A 6 6.76 20.68 -15.85
N SER A 7 6.20 19.61 -16.40
CA SER A 7 5.75 18.46 -15.65
C SER A 7 6.76 17.33 -15.80
N ASP A 8 7.61 17.12 -14.79
CA ASP A 8 8.52 15.98 -14.76
C ASP A 8 7.73 14.70 -14.45
N PRO A 9 7.89 13.62 -15.24
CA PRO A 9 7.16 12.37 -15.05
C PRO A 9 7.35 11.74 -13.67
N GLU A 10 8.50 11.93 -13.01
CA GLU A 10 8.75 11.37 -11.68
C GLU A 10 7.93 12.07 -10.60
N PHE A 11 7.83 13.39 -10.65
CA PHE A 11 6.95 14.14 -9.74
C PHE A 11 5.48 13.85 -10.03
N LYS A 12 5.09 13.78 -11.30
CA LYS A 12 3.70 13.47 -11.70
C LYS A 12 3.25 12.10 -11.20
N ARG A 13 4.13 11.09 -11.14
CA ARG A 13 3.82 9.76 -10.59
C ARG A 13 3.47 9.78 -9.11
N LEU A 14 3.97 10.76 -8.35
CA LEU A 14 3.66 10.89 -6.92
C LEU A 14 2.26 11.43 -6.67
N SER A 15 1.65 12.10 -7.64
CA SER A 15 0.29 12.63 -7.50
C SER A 15 -0.72 11.49 -7.40
N VAL A 16 -1.57 11.54 -6.38
CA VAL A 16 -2.65 10.56 -6.19
C VAL A 16 -3.71 10.81 -7.27
N PRO A 17 -4.07 9.78 -8.07
CA PRO A 17 -5.13 9.92 -9.06
C PRO A 17 -6.47 10.27 -8.39
N LEU A 18 -7.11 11.32 -8.84
CA LEU A 18 -8.45 11.72 -8.40
C LEU A 18 -9.51 10.83 -9.08
N SER A 19 -10.59 10.56 -8.37
CA SER A 19 -11.78 10.01 -9.00
C SER A 19 -12.45 11.07 -9.88
N PRO A 20 -13.29 10.69 -10.87
CA PRO A 20 -14.00 11.66 -11.71
C PRO A 20 -14.87 12.64 -10.92
N GLU A 21 -15.38 12.23 -9.77
CA GLU A 21 -16.15 13.09 -8.88
C GLU A 21 -15.28 14.09 -8.12
N GLU A 22 -14.12 13.65 -7.64
CA GLU A 22 -13.14 14.51 -6.97
C GLU A 22 -12.54 15.52 -7.97
N GLU A 23 -12.27 15.09 -9.19
CA GLU A 23 -11.78 15.98 -10.26
C GLU A 23 -12.79 17.08 -10.59
N ARG A 24 -14.09 16.74 -10.75
CA ARG A 24 -15.17 17.73 -10.93
C ARG A 24 -15.34 18.66 -9.75
N ARG A 25 -15.20 18.15 -8.52
CA ARG A 25 -15.29 19.00 -7.30
C ARG A 25 -14.13 19.98 -7.26
N LEU A 26 -12.92 19.54 -7.59
CA LEU A 26 -11.75 20.40 -7.68
C LEU A 26 -11.94 21.48 -8.76
N GLU A 27 -12.37 21.11 -9.97
CA GLU A 27 -12.67 22.02 -11.07
C GLU A 27 -13.72 23.07 -10.66
N ASN A 28 -14.86 22.64 -10.12
CA ASN A 28 -15.89 23.54 -9.65
C ASN A 28 -15.42 24.49 -8.54
N SER A 29 -14.56 24.02 -7.63
CA SER A 29 -14.00 24.84 -6.56
C SER A 29 -13.05 25.90 -7.13
N LEU A 30 -12.18 25.51 -8.07
CA LEU A 30 -11.23 26.43 -8.72
C LEU A 30 -11.96 27.51 -9.55
N VAL A 31 -13.01 27.13 -10.29
CA VAL A 31 -13.81 28.08 -11.08
C VAL A 31 -14.58 29.07 -10.18
N ARG A 32 -15.12 28.61 -9.04
CA ARG A 32 -15.93 29.45 -8.15
C ARG A 32 -15.11 30.33 -7.22
N GLU A 33 -14.01 29.81 -6.72
CA GLU A 33 -13.27 30.40 -5.60
C GLU A 33 -11.85 30.83 -5.95
N GLY A 34 -11.40 30.50 -7.17
CA GLY A 34 -10.01 30.68 -7.60
C GLY A 34 -9.06 29.63 -7.00
N CYS A 35 -7.81 29.71 -7.39
CA CYS A 35 -6.75 28.81 -6.90
C CYS A 35 -6.17 29.36 -5.59
N LYS A 36 -6.71 28.95 -4.45
CA LYS A 36 -6.28 29.42 -3.11
C LYS A 36 -4.98 28.80 -2.64
N GLU A 37 -4.71 27.54 -3.03
CA GLU A 37 -3.48 26.85 -2.67
C GLU A 37 -2.44 27.07 -3.77
N PRO A 38 -1.24 27.56 -3.44
CA PRO A 38 -0.20 27.79 -4.44
C PRO A 38 0.30 26.46 -5.04
N ILE A 39 0.85 26.54 -6.22
CA ILE A 39 1.51 25.43 -6.91
C ILE A 39 2.98 25.43 -6.49
N ALA A 40 3.43 24.32 -5.92
CA ALA A 40 4.82 24.15 -5.51
C ALA A 40 5.69 23.82 -6.74
N VAL A 41 6.75 24.60 -6.95
CA VAL A 41 7.66 24.48 -8.10
C VAL A 41 9.12 24.41 -7.63
N TRP A 42 9.96 23.80 -8.44
CA TRP A 42 11.41 23.70 -8.21
C TRP A 42 12.13 23.59 -9.55
N HIS A 43 13.11 24.45 -9.81
CA HIS A 43 13.87 24.49 -11.07
C HIS A 43 12.98 24.45 -12.33
N GLY A 44 11.86 25.17 -12.31
CA GLY A 44 10.93 25.21 -13.44
C GLY A 44 9.99 24.01 -13.57
N CYS A 45 10.08 23.01 -12.67
CA CYS A 45 9.23 21.84 -12.64
C CYS A 45 8.19 21.92 -11.52
N ILE A 46 6.99 21.41 -11.77
CA ILE A 46 5.92 21.30 -10.76
C ILE A 46 6.24 20.12 -9.84
N LEU A 47 6.23 20.35 -8.52
CA LEU A 47 6.37 19.34 -7.48
C LEU A 47 5.01 18.87 -6.94
N ASP A 48 4.13 19.80 -6.62
CA ASP A 48 2.73 19.55 -6.20
C ASP A 48 1.79 20.53 -6.88
N GLY A 49 0.55 20.09 -7.07
CA GLY A 49 -0.49 20.90 -7.72
C GLY A 49 -0.62 20.68 -9.23
N HIS A 50 -0.13 19.56 -9.79
CA HIS A 50 -0.24 19.24 -11.22
C HIS A 50 -1.66 19.38 -11.76
N LYS A 51 -2.68 18.87 -11.04
CA LYS A 51 -4.08 18.98 -11.45
C LYS A 51 -4.61 20.41 -11.35
N ARG A 52 -4.25 21.13 -10.29
CA ARG A 52 -4.58 22.56 -10.16
C ARG A 52 -4.01 23.35 -11.34
N TYR A 53 -2.74 23.10 -11.65
CA TYR A 53 -2.09 23.75 -12.80
C TYR A 53 -2.78 23.44 -14.14
N GLU A 54 -3.12 22.16 -14.38
CA GLU A 54 -3.83 21.74 -15.60
C GLU A 54 -5.16 22.49 -15.75
N ILE A 55 -5.99 22.49 -14.68
CA ILE A 55 -7.30 23.14 -14.68
C ILE A 55 -7.18 24.67 -14.78
N CYS A 56 -6.34 25.30 -13.96
CA CYS A 56 -6.16 26.75 -13.98
C CYS A 56 -5.61 27.25 -15.32
N SER A 57 -4.76 26.45 -15.98
CA SER A 57 -4.25 26.77 -17.30
C SER A 57 -5.32 26.66 -18.38
N TYR A 58 -6.23 25.68 -18.28
CA TYR A 58 -7.32 25.46 -19.22
C TYR A 58 -8.45 26.50 -19.05
N GLU A 59 -8.87 26.75 -17.80
CA GLU A 59 -9.95 27.69 -17.46
C GLU A 59 -9.47 29.15 -17.33
N GLU A 60 -8.20 29.43 -17.62
CA GLU A 60 -7.57 30.76 -17.52
C GLU A 60 -7.64 31.40 -16.12
N ILE A 61 -7.72 30.58 -15.06
CA ILE A 61 -7.74 31.02 -13.67
C ILE A 61 -6.33 31.44 -13.23
N GLU A 62 -6.23 32.54 -12.48
CA GLU A 62 -4.97 32.97 -11.88
C GLU A 62 -4.58 32.03 -10.73
N TYR A 63 -3.28 31.77 -10.61
CA TYR A 63 -2.72 30.93 -9.54
C TYR A 63 -1.39 31.51 -9.08
N GLU A 64 -1.09 31.29 -7.81
CA GLU A 64 0.20 31.60 -7.21
C GLU A 64 1.13 30.40 -7.30
N THR A 65 2.44 30.67 -7.33
CA THR A 65 3.49 29.64 -7.29
C THR A 65 4.42 29.91 -6.12
N VAL A 66 4.85 28.84 -5.44
CA VAL A 66 5.88 28.89 -4.41
C VAL A 66 7.08 28.11 -4.88
N GLU A 67 8.21 28.81 -5.01
CA GLU A 67 9.48 28.18 -5.35
C GLU A 67 10.08 27.49 -4.12
N MET A 68 10.29 26.18 -4.25
CA MET A 68 10.90 25.37 -3.22
C MET A 68 12.41 25.29 -3.44
N HIS A 69 13.17 25.18 -2.33
CA HIS A 69 14.62 25.14 -2.40
C HIS A 69 15.12 23.78 -1.90
N PHE A 70 15.59 22.94 -2.81
CA PHE A 70 16.22 21.64 -2.51
C PHE A 70 17.58 21.58 -3.18
N THR A 71 18.53 20.91 -2.53
CA THR A 71 19.89 20.75 -3.07
C THR A 71 19.93 19.70 -4.18
N THR A 72 19.08 18.67 -4.08
CA THR A 72 19.05 17.55 -5.01
C THR A 72 17.62 17.20 -5.45
N LYS A 73 17.49 16.54 -6.60
CA LYS A 73 16.21 16.02 -7.09
C LYS A 73 15.61 14.99 -6.11
N ASP A 74 16.44 14.18 -5.47
CA ASP A 74 16.00 13.18 -4.49
C ASP A 74 15.35 13.83 -3.26
N GLU A 75 15.89 14.97 -2.80
CA GLU A 75 15.29 15.76 -1.72
C GLU A 75 13.91 16.31 -2.13
N ALA A 76 13.80 16.86 -3.34
CA ALA A 76 12.55 17.36 -3.89
C ALA A 76 11.51 16.22 -4.04
N LEU A 77 11.92 15.06 -4.56
CA LEU A 77 11.08 13.87 -4.68
C LEU A 77 10.62 13.37 -3.30
N LEU A 78 11.51 13.36 -2.31
CA LEU A 78 11.16 12.94 -0.95
C LEU A 78 10.14 13.89 -0.33
N TRP A 79 10.32 15.20 -0.50
CA TRP A 79 9.37 16.20 -0.02
C TRP A 79 7.98 15.99 -0.69
N ALA A 80 7.92 15.95 -2.02
CA ALA A 80 6.68 15.73 -2.75
C ALA A 80 6.01 14.39 -2.35
N CYS A 81 6.80 13.35 -2.15
CA CYS A 81 6.30 12.05 -1.71
C CYS A 81 5.66 12.14 -0.31
N LYS A 82 6.25 12.87 0.64
CA LYS A 82 5.70 13.09 1.99
C LYS A 82 4.39 13.87 1.94
N GLU A 83 4.33 14.94 1.13
CA GLU A 83 3.12 15.74 0.93
C GLU A 83 1.95 14.89 0.40
N HIS A 84 2.19 14.12 -0.65
CA HIS A 84 1.15 13.25 -1.21
C HIS A 84 0.79 12.09 -0.29
N LEU A 85 1.75 11.54 0.47
CA LEU A 85 1.51 10.47 1.44
C LEU A 85 0.58 10.94 2.58
N SER A 86 0.72 12.19 3.05
CA SER A 86 -0.13 12.76 4.09
C SER A 86 -1.60 12.88 3.66
N LYS A 87 -1.83 13.09 2.36
CA LYS A 87 -3.16 13.22 1.74
C LYS A 87 -3.74 11.88 1.29
N ALA A 88 -2.92 10.83 1.21
CA ALA A 88 -3.34 9.52 0.71
C ALA A 88 -4.18 8.75 1.73
N LYS A 89 -5.27 8.14 1.25
CA LYS A 89 -6.12 7.29 2.11
C LYS A 89 -5.32 6.08 2.63
N PRO A 90 -5.31 5.86 3.96
CA PRO A 90 -4.58 4.73 4.54
C PRO A 90 -4.95 3.39 3.88
N ASN A 91 -3.96 2.53 3.69
CA ASN A 91 -4.09 1.23 3.04
C ASN A 91 -4.56 1.21 1.57
N SER A 92 -4.71 2.38 0.93
CA SER A 92 -4.97 2.45 -0.52
C SER A 92 -3.75 1.99 -1.34
N ALA A 93 -3.95 1.74 -2.63
CA ALA A 93 -2.84 1.43 -3.54
C ALA A 93 -1.86 2.59 -3.65
N ALA A 94 -2.36 3.83 -3.68
CA ALA A 94 -1.55 5.04 -3.67
C ALA A 94 -0.73 5.17 -2.38
N PHE A 95 -1.33 4.95 -1.20
CA PHE A 95 -0.62 4.96 0.07
C PHE A 95 0.54 3.94 0.10
N ARG A 96 0.27 2.71 -0.35
CA ARG A 96 1.30 1.64 -0.40
C ARG A 96 2.44 1.98 -1.35
N TYR A 97 2.14 2.60 -2.48
CA TYR A 97 3.14 3.08 -3.43
C TYR A 97 3.97 4.22 -2.85
N LEU A 98 3.33 5.26 -2.30
CA LEU A 98 4.00 6.43 -1.74
C LEU A 98 4.87 6.09 -0.53
N LEU A 99 4.36 5.26 0.40
CA LEU A 99 5.16 4.79 1.53
C LEU A 99 6.36 3.96 1.08
N GLY A 100 6.16 3.10 0.07
CA GLY A 100 7.25 2.35 -0.53
C GLY A 100 8.29 3.24 -1.23
N LYS A 101 7.84 4.26 -1.95
CA LYS A 101 8.72 5.25 -2.63
C LYS A 101 9.50 6.07 -1.60
N ARG A 102 8.84 6.56 -0.54
CA ARG A 102 9.49 7.23 0.58
C ARG A 102 10.59 6.36 1.19
N TYR A 103 10.30 5.09 1.46
CA TYR A 103 11.31 4.15 1.98
C TYR A 103 12.52 4.00 1.03
N VAL A 104 12.29 3.87 -0.27
CA VAL A 104 13.38 3.75 -1.25
C VAL A 104 14.24 5.00 -1.28
N LEU A 105 13.63 6.19 -1.33
CA LEU A 105 14.33 7.47 -1.35
C LEU A 105 15.13 7.71 -0.05
N GLU A 106 14.50 7.57 1.12
CA GLU A 106 15.18 7.75 2.42
C GLU A 106 16.33 6.74 2.59
N ARG A 107 16.15 5.49 2.13
CA ARG A 107 17.23 4.48 2.15
C ARG A 107 18.40 4.86 1.24
N MET A 108 18.14 5.40 0.05
CA MET A 108 19.17 5.87 -0.86
C MET A 108 19.93 7.05 -0.27
N MET A 109 19.22 8.06 0.24
CA MET A 109 19.78 9.24 0.89
C MET A 109 20.58 8.86 2.14
N TYR A 110 20.07 7.94 2.97
CA TYR A 110 20.77 7.46 4.17
C TYR A 110 22.09 6.75 3.84
N LYS A 111 22.15 6.04 2.72
CA LYS A 111 23.41 5.43 2.25
C LYS A 111 24.45 6.45 1.81
N GLN A 112 24.01 7.55 1.19
CA GLN A 112 24.89 8.61 0.70
C GLN A 112 25.31 9.56 1.83
N ASN A 113 24.35 9.97 2.66
CA ASN A 113 24.56 10.88 3.78
C ASN A 113 23.60 10.53 4.94
N PRO A 114 24.06 9.78 5.96
CA PRO A 114 23.21 9.37 7.08
C PRO A 114 22.63 10.53 7.90
N GLU A 115 23.28 11.69 7.90
CA GLU A 115 22.84 12.86 8.69
C GLU A 115 21.60 13.54 8.09
N LYS A 116 21.34 13.35 6.80
CA LYS A 116 20.18 13.93 6.10
C LYS A 116 18.86 13.20 6.36
N VAL A 117 18.88 12.02 6.96
CA VAL A 117 17.68 11.20 7.19
C VAL A 117 17.46 11.06 8.70
N HIS A 118 16.31 11.53 9.17
CA HIS A 118 15.92 11.40 10.57
C HIS A 118 15.62 9.94 10.91
N ILE A 119 16.39 9.37 11.85
CA ILE A 119 16.25 7.99 12.31
C ILE A 119 15.89 7.99 13.79
N THR A 120 14.69 7.49 14.11
CA THR A 120 14.23 7.28 15.49
C THR A 120 14.52 5.87 15.98
N TYR A 121 14.53 4.89 15.05
CA TYR A 121 14.70 3.49 15.38
C TYR A 121 16.18 3.08 15.42
N VAL A 122 16.73 3.00 16.62
CA VAL A 122 18.12 2.58 16.86
C VAL A 122 18.15 1.18 17.49
N LYS A 123 17.80 0.15 16.73
CA LYS A 123 18.27 -1.21 17.07
C LYS A 123 19.65 -1.42 16.43
N LYS A 124 20.58 -1.95 17.23
CA LYS A 124 22.01 -2.21 16.93
C LYS A 124 22.31 -3.01 15.64
N LEU A 125 21.32 -3.31 14.82
CA LEU A 125 21.45 -4.10 13.60
C LEU A 125 21.14 -3.25 12.37
N ASP A 126 22.17 -3.11 11.53
CA ASP A 126 22.05 -2.84 10.11
C ASP A 126 21.49 -1.45 9.70
N ARG A 127 22.33 -0.63 9.07
CA ARG A 127 21.95 0.68 8.50
C ARG A 127 20.70 0.64 7.63
N VAL A 128 20.43 -0.49 6.97
CA VAL A 128 19.24 -0.73 6.13
C VAL A 128 17.99 -0.96 6.99
N GLY A 129 18.13 -1.52 8.18
CA GLY A 129 17.05 -1.75 9.14
C GLY A 129 16.56 -0.47 9.82
N ALA A 130 17.42 0.52 9.98
CA ALA A 130 17.10 1.77 10.67
C ALA A 130 15.98 2.56 9.98
N VAL A 131 16.11 2.86 8.67
CA VAL A 131 15.09 3.57 7.88
C VAL A 131 13.76 2.82 7.88
N CYS A 132 13.84 1.50 7.69
CA CYS A 132 12.65 0.65 7.68
C CYS A 132 11.94 0.60 9.03
N GLY A 133 12.72 0.57 10.12
CA GLY A 133 12.21 0.59 11.50
C GLY A 133 11.52 1.91 11.82
N THR A 134 12.15 3.05 11.51
CA THR A 134 11.58 4.39 11.70
C THR A 134 10.23 4.54 10.99
N LEU A 135 10.16 4.18 9.70
CA LEU A 135 8.92 4.25 8.94
C LEU A 135 7.84 3.29 9.48
N ALA A 136 8.26 2.12 9.99
CA ALA A 136 7.35 1.17 10.59
C ALA A 136 6.74 1.70 11.90
N GLU A 137 7.52 2.38 12.73
CA GLU A 137 7.04 3.07 13.94
C GLU A 137 6.09 4.22 13.58
N GLU A 138 6.48 5.10 12.66
CA GLU A 138 5.64 6.22 12.22
C GLU A 138 4.27 5.77 11.67
N THR A 139 4.22 4.65 10.98
CA THR A 139 3.00 4.15 10.32
C THR A 139 2.29 3.04 11.09
N SER A 140 2.79 2.66 12.27
CA SER A 140 2.30 1.52 13.06
C SER A 140 2.25 0.20 12.27
N MET A 141 3.23 0.01 11.38
CA MET A 141 3.32 -1.17 10.50
C MET A 141 4.48 -2.08 10.87
N ASN A 142 4.44 -3.31 10.35
CA ASN A 142 5.59 -4.20 10.47
C ASN A 142 6.72 -3.77 9.49
N PRO A 143 8.00 -3.74 9.92
CA PRO A 143 9.14 -3.41 9.06
C PRO A 143 9.22 -4.24 7.77
N GLY A 144 8.81 -5.52 7.82
CA GLY A 144 8.71 -6.38 6.64
C GLY A 144 7.68 -5.88 5.62
N THR A 145 6.59 -5.28 6.08
CA THR A 145 5.56 -4.66 5.23
C THR A 145 6.10 -3.42 4.53
N VAL A 146 6.83 -2.55 5.23
CA VAL A 146 7.47 -1.36 4.65
C VAL A 146 8.46 -1.76 3.55
N ARG A 147 9.31 -2.77 3.78
CA ARG A 147 10.22 -3.30 2.76
C ARG A 147 9.49 -3.85 1.54
N LYS A 148 8.39 -4.57 1.76
CA LYS A 148 7.55 -5.10 0.68
C LYS A 148 6.93 -3.98 -0.16
N TYR A 149 6.50 -2.89 0.48
CA TYR A 149 6.02 -1.70 -0.23
C TYR A 149 7.14 -1.01 -1.01
N GLY A 150 8.37 -0.97 -0.49
CA GLY A 150 9.52 -0.47 -1.25
C GLY A 150 9.76 -1.25 -2.54
N THR A 151 9.74 -2.58 -2.48
CA THR A 151 9.84 -3.41 -3.69
C THR A 151 8.64 -3.19 -4.62
N LEU A 152 7.43 -3.07 -4.07
CA LEU A 152 6.22 -2.78 -4.84
C LEU A 152 6.35 -1.45 -5.60
N ALA A 153 6.85 -0.40 -4.96
CA ALA A 153 7.02 0.91 -5.57
C ALA A 153 7.99 0.87 -6.75
N LEU A 154 9.13 0.18 -6.62
CA LEU A 154 10.08 0.00 -7.71
C LEU A 154 9.47 -0.75 -8.91
N GLN A 155 8.62 -1.76 -8.66
CA GLN A 155 7.96 -2.47 -9.74
C GLN A 155 6.86 -1.64 -10.40
N LEU A 156 6.14 -0.82 -9.62
CA LEU A 156 5.15 0.11 -10.15
C LEU A 156 5.80 1.23 -10.97
N ASP A 157 6.97 1.74 -10.56
CA ASP A 157 7.75 2.68 -11.38
C ASP A 157 8.10 2.10 -12.75
N ARG A 158 8.54 0.83 -12.81
CA ARG A 158 8.80 0.12 -14.08
C ARG A 158 7.55 -0.05 -14.94
N ILE A 159 6.38 -0.24 -14.33
CA ILE A 159 5.11 -0.27 -15.06
C ILE A 159 4.80 1.13 -15.60
N ALA A 160 4.96 2.19 -14.80
CA ALA A 160 4.72 3.56 -15.20
C ALA A 160 5.57 4.00 -16.39
N GLU A 161 6.85 3.57 -16.44
CA GLU A 161 7.75 3.83 -17.56
C GLU A 161 7.28 3.20 -18.89
N LYS A 162 6.57 2.07 -18.81
CA LYS A 162 6.09 1.32 -19.97
C LYS A 162 4.64 1.65 -20.34
N ASP A 163 3.79 1.87 -19.37
CA ASP A 163 2.35 2.19 -19.51
C ASP A 163 1.85 2.99 -18.31
N MET A 164 1.94 4.32 -18.40
CA MET A 164 1.49 5.25 -17.37
C MET A 164 0.00 5.06 -17.04
N ALA A 165 -0.84 4.78 -18.03
CA ALA A 165 -2.27 4.57 -17.82
C ALA A 165 -2.57 3.28 -17.03
N MET A 166 -1.73 2.25 -17.11
CA MET A 166 -1.84 1.07 -16.23
C MET A 166 -1.46 1.41 -14.80
N PHE A 167 -0.39 2.17 -14.60
CA PHE A 167 0.03 2.63 -13.30
C PHE A 167 -1.06 3.47 -12.61
N GLU A 168 -1.62 4.46 -13.30
CA GLU A 168 -2.72 5.29 -12.79
C GLU A 168 -3.96 4.45 -12.46
N ALA A 169 -4.31 3.48 -13.30
CA ALA A 169 -5.44 2.59 -13.05
C ALA A 169 -5.23 1.70 -11.81
N ILE A 170 -3.99 1.31 -11.50
CA ILE A 170 -3.65 0.57 -10.28
C ILE A 170 -3.75 1.49 -9.06
N LEU A 171 -3.18 2.71 -9.11
CA LEU A 171 -3.26 3.65 -7.99
C LEU A 171 -4.68 4.12 -7.71
N ALA A 172 -5.51 4.29 -8.75
CA ALA A 172 -6.93 4.61 -8.65
C ALA A 172 -7.79 3.41 -8.25
N GLU A 173 -7.19 2.25 -7.96
CA GLU A 173 -7.87 1.00 -7.58
C GLU A 173 -8.90 0.51 -8.62
N LYS A 174 -8.80 0.97 -9.87
CA LYS A 174 -9.57 0.45 -11.01
C LYS A 174 -9.09 -0.94 -11.43
N ILE A 175 -7.81 -1.23 -11.20
CA ILE A 175 -7.19 -2.54 -11.42
C ILE A 175 -6.61 -3.01 -10.08
N SER A 176 -7.12 -4.12 -9.54
CA SER A 176 -6.60 -4.74 -8.33
C SER A 176 -5.63 -5.86 -8.68
N LEU A 177 -4.37 -5.72 -8.25
CA LEU A 177 -3.33 -6.70 -8.51
C LEU A 177 -2.73 -7.23 -7.20
N THR A 178 -2.48 -8.54 -7.18
CA THR A 178 -1.65 -9.14 -6.12
C THR A 178 -0.18 -8.78 -6.36
N TYR A 179 0.63 -8.79 -5.30
CA TYR A 179 2.05 -8.48 -5.34
C TYR A 179 2.80 -9.27 -6.45
N GLY A 180 2.56 -10.58 -6.55
CA GLY A 180 3.18 -11.42 -7.59
C GLY A 180 2.77 -11.04 -9.02
N LYS A 181 1.53 -10.57 -9.21
CA LYS A 181 1.08 -10.07 -10.53
C LYS A 181 1.76 -8.75 -10.89
N VAL A 182 1.98 -7.85 -9.92
CA VAL A 182 2.72 -6.59 -10.17
C VAL A 182 4.12 -6.89 -10.67
N ILE A 183 4.86 -7.80 -10.02
CA ILE A 183 6.19 -8.23 -10.48
C ILE A 183 6.12 -8.76 -11.91
N LYS A 184 5.20 -9.70 -12.18
CA LYS A 184 5.02 -10.27 -13.52
C LYS A 184 4.75 -9.21 -14.59
N TYR A 185 3.89 -8.24 -14.30
CA TYR A 185 3.56 -7.18 -15.26
C TYR A 185 4.69 -6.17 -15.43
N SER A 186 5.48 -5.88 -14.40
CA SER A 186 6.64 -4.99 -14.50
C SER A 186 7.74 -5.53 -15.43
N GLU A 187 7.81 -6.84 -15.63
CA GLU A 187 8.77 -7.50 -16.52
C GLU A 187 8.27 -7.62 -17.97
N MET A 188 6.98 -7.38 -18.22
CA MET A 188 6.40 -7.50 -19.56
C MET A 188 6.89 -6.40 -20.52
N ALA A 189 6.90 -6.73 -21.81
CA ALA A 189 7.09 -5.73 -22.87
C ALA A 189 5.89 -4.76 -22.94
N PRO A 190 6.09 -3.49 -23.32
CA PRO A 190 5.06 -2.45 -23.34
C PRO A 190 3.76 -2.86 -24.07
N ALA A 191 3.87 -3.43 -25.27
CA ALA A 191 2.71 -3.85 -26.05
C ALA A 191 1.86 -4.92 -25.35
N LYS A 192 2.51 -5.89 -24.68
CA LYS A 192 1.81 -6.94 -23.89
C LYS A 192 1.17 -6.34 -22.64
N LEU A 193 1.81 -5.34 -22.02
CA LEU A 193 1.30 -4.66 -20.84
C LEU A 193 0.04 -3.85 -21.17
N ILE A 194 0.02 -3.10 -22.26
CA ILE A 194 -1.16 -2.36 -22.75
C ILE A 194 -2.33 -3.32 -23.03
N SER A 195 -2.06 -4.46 -23.68
CA SER A 195 -3.08 -5.47 -23.94
C SER A 195 -3.63 -6.09 -22.64
N ALA A 196 -2.76 -6.32 -21.65
CA ALA A 196 -3.14 -6.81 -20.33
C ALA A 196 -4.01 -5.78 -19.59
N ARG A 197 -3.67 -4.48 -19.61
CA ARG A 197 -4.48 -3.40 -19.03
C ARG A 197 -5.89 -3.38 -19.60
N ARG A 198 -6.03 -3.44 -20.92
CA ARG A 198 -7.34 -3.44 -21.57
C ARG A 198 -8.22 -4.62 -21.11
N ARG A 199 -7.64 -5.82 -21.00
CA ARG A 199 -8.35 -7.00 -20.49
C ARG A 199 -8.77 -6.83 -19.02
N LEU A 200 -7.86 -6.38 -18.16
CA LEU A 200 -8.13 -6.20 -16.73
C LEU A 200 -9.25 -5.18 -16.49
N LEU A 201 -9.25 -4.06 -17.20
CA LEU A 201 -10.30 -3.06 -17.09
C LEU A 201 -11.66 -3.60 -17.58
N HIS A 202 -11.66 -4.39 -18.66
CA HIS A 202 -12.88 -4.99 -19.19
C HIS A 202 -13.45 -6.09 -18.27
N ASP A 203 -12.58 -6.91 -17.68
CA ASP A 203 -12.98 -7.95 -16.72
C ASP A 203 -13.51 -7.36 -15.41
N ASP A 204 -12.94 -6.26 -14.93
CA ASP A 204 -13.45 -5.57 -13.74
C ASP A 204 -14.85 -4.98 -13.98
N ILE A 205 -15.11 -4.40 -15.16
CA ILE A 205 -16.45 -3.93 -15.54
C ILE A 205 -17.45 -5.10 -15.55
N LYS A 206 -17.11 -6.24 -16.14
CA LYS A 206 -17.96 -7.44 -16.14
C LYS A 206 -18.23 -7.97 -14.74
N MET A 207 -17.23 -7.97 -13.87
CA MET A 207 -17.38 -8.45 -12.49
C MET A 207 -18.24 -7.49 -11.65
N ARG A 208 -18.14 -6.18 -11.85
CA ARG A 208 -19.00 -5.18 -11.20
C ARG A 208 -20.45 -5.29 -11.64
N GLN A 209 -20.69 -5.57 -12.92
CA GLN A 209 -22.04 -5.79 -13.46
C GLN A 209 -22.69 -7.11 -12.99
N ARG A 210 -21.88 -8.14 -12.65
CA ARG A 210 -22.37 -9.44 -12.14
C ARG A 210 -22.70 -9.44 -10.65
N ARG A 211 -22.07 -8.58 -9.84
CA ARG A 211 -22.28 -8.51 -8.38
C ARG A 211 -23.70 -8.12 -7.93
N PRO A 212 -24.45 -7.21 -8.59
CA PRO A 212 -25.81 -6.87 -8.16
C PRO A 212 -26.79 -8.04 -8.21
N ARG A 213 -26.68 -8.93 -9.22
CA ARG A 213 -27.61 -10.05 -9.41
C ARG A 213 -27.54 -11.15 -8.35
N LYS A 214 -26.35 -11.40 -7.77
CA LYS A 214 -26.21 -12.40 -6.69
C LYS A 214 -26.72 -11.88 -5.34
N LYS A 215 -26.58 -10.60 -5.05
CA LYS A 215 -27.12 -10.00 -3.82
C LYS A 215 -28.65 -9.87 -3.84
N ALA A 216 -29.25 -9.59 -5.01
CA ALA A 216 -30.70 -9.55 -5.14
C ALA A 216 -31.34 -10.95 -4.97
N ALA A 217 -30.72 -12.01 -5.56
CA ALA A 217 -31.25 -13.36 -5.45
C ALA A 217 -31.07 -13.98 -4.05
N GLU A 218 -30.06 -13.53 -3.27
CA GLU A 218 -29.91 -13.93 -1.86
C GLU A 218 -30.79 -13.08 -0.92
N GLY A 219 -31.15 -11.85 -1.32
CA GLY A 219 -32.10 -10.99 -0.60
C GLY A 219 -33.54 -11.51 -0.68
N GLU A 220 -34.00 -11.85 -1.88
CA GLU A 220 -35.36 -12.38 -2.08
C GLU A 220 -35.61 -13.71 -1.37
N LYS A 221 -34.57 -14.60 -1.28
CA LYS A 221 -34.70 -15.83 -0.49
C LYS A 221 -34.62 -15.64 1.04
N LYS A 222 -34.17 -14.47 1.51
CA LYS A 222 -34.20 -14.13 2.93
C LYS A 222 -35.47 -13.38 3.33
N GLU A 223 -36.11 -12.65 2.42
CA GLU A 223 -37.37 -11.96 2.67
C GLU A 223 -38.55 -12.93 2.76
N GLU A 224 -38.58 -13.99 1.96
CA GLU A 224 -39.62 -15.03 2.06
C GLU A 224 -39.60 -15.82 3.38
N LYS A 225 -38.48 -15.75 4.17
CA LYS A 225 -38.39 -16.34 5.51
C LYS A 225 -38.54 -15.31 6.65
N ALA A 226 -38.61 -14.00 6.36
CA ALA A 226 -38.62 -12.95 7.35
C ALA A 226 -40.02 -12.36 7.64
N GLU A 227 -41.08 -12.82 6.94
CA GLU A 227 -42.45 -12.31 7.12
C GLU A 227 -43.16 -12.80 8.41
N GLN A 228 -42.40 -13.42 9.33
CA GLN A 228 -42.92 -13.83 10.64
C GLN A 228 -42.11 -13.30 11.83
N ALA A 229 -41.35 -12.20 11.70
CA ALA A 229 -40.63 -11.60 12.82
C ALA A 229 -40.94 -10.11 13.00
N VAL A 230 -41.37 -9.76 14.19
CA VAL A 230 -41.75 -8.43 14.73
C VAL A 230 -40.61 -7.41 14.53
N PRO A 231 -40.91 -6.08 14.35
CA PRO A 231 -39.89 -5.06 14.07
C PRO A 231 -39.00 -4.80 15.28
N LEU A 232 -37.69 -4.92 15.12
CA LEU A 232 -36.69 -4.53 16.09
C LEU A 232 -36.12 -3.15 15.72
N GLU A 233 -36.18 -2.23 16.69
CA GLU A 233 -35.62 -0.89 16.68
C GLU A 233 -34.12 -0.89 16.31
N MET A 234 -33.66 0.14 15.59
CA MET A 234 -32.26 0.34 15.23
C MET A 234 -31.41 0.61 16.47
N GLY A 235 -30.89 -0.43 17.06
CA GLY A 235 -29.87 -0.39 18.09
C GLY A 235 -28.45 -0.36 17.49
N ILE A 236 -27.56 0.32 18.16
CA ILE A 236 -26.10 0.39 17.96
C ILE A 236 -25.57 -1.00 17.60
N LYS A 237 -24.79 -1.13 16.52
CA LYS A 237 -24.09 -2.39 16.17
C LYS A 237 -23.27 -2.83 17.36
N GLU A 238 -23.74 -3.85 18.05
CA GLU A 238 -22.98 -4.51 19.10
C GLU A 238 -21.66 -5.06 18.52
N MET A 239 -20.58 -4.90 19.27
CA MET A 239 -19.30 -5.52 18.94
C MET A 239 -19.52 -7.05 18.84
N PRO A 240 -18.82 -7.74 17.91
CA PRO A 240 -18.92 -9.18 17.81
C PRO A 240 -18.63 -9.79 19.20
N VAL A 241 -19.56 -10.58 19.70
CA VAL A 241 -19.36 -11.33 20.93
C VAL A 241 -18.17 -12.25 20.71
N PHE A 242 -17.22 -12.26 21.65
CA PHE A 242 -16.07 -13.14 21.64
C PHE A 242 -16.56 -14.57 21.53
N ASP A 243 -16.20 -15.26 20.43
CA ASP A 243 -16.51 -16.66 20.20
C ASP A 243 -15.24 -17.50 20.47
N PRO A 244 -15.18 -18.20 21.59
CA PRO A 244 -14.01 -19.04 21.93
C PRO A 244 -13.69 -20.09 20.88
N ASP A 245 -14.71 -20.63 20.20
CA ASP A 245 -14.53 -21.64 19.14
C ASP A 245 -13.78 -21.09 17.93
N MET A 246 -13.94 -19.80 17.63
CA MET A 246 -13.22 -19.12 16.53
C MET A 246 -11.71 -19.07 16.80
N GLU A 247 -11.29 -18.82 18.03
CA GLU A 247 -9.88 -18.80 18.44
C GLU A 247 -9.25 -20.19 18.32
N PHE A 248 -9.92 -21.22 18.83
CA PHE A 248 -9.45 -22.60 18.71
C PHE A 248 -9.40 -23.08 17.25
N ARG A 249 -10.38 -22.75 16.43
CA ARG A 249 -10.36 -23.01 14.97
C ARG A 249 -9.21 -22.29 14.29
N GLY A 250 -8.94 -21.04 14.67
CA GLY A 250 -7.80 -20.26 14.16
C GLY A 250 -6.47 -20.94 14.48
N LEU A 251 -6.30 -21.42 15.72
CA LEU A 251 -5.11 -22.16 16.13
C LEU A 251 -4.98 -23.48 15.35
N ALA A 252 -6.05 -24.24 15.20
CA ALA A 252 -6.08 -25.50 14.47
C ALA A 252 -5.70 -25.34 12.99
N LEU A 253 -6.03 -24.18 12.36
CA LEU A 253 -5.63 -23.87 10.98
C LEU A 253 -4.16 -23.49 10.83
N THR A 254 -3.54 -22.94 11.88
CA THR A 254 -2.13 -22.48 11.81
C THR A 254 -1.13 -23.58 12.14
N ILE A 255 -1.47 -24.51 13.05
CA ILE A 255 -0.59 -25.61 13.47
C ILE A 255 -0.06 -26.45 12.29
N PRO A 256 -0.87 -26.90 11.32
CA PRO A 256 -0.37 -27.66 10.17
C PRO A 256 0.69 -26.91 9.36
N THR A 257 0.58 -25.59 9.27
CA THR A 257 1.57 -24.76 8.60
C THR A 257 2.93 -24.78 9.30
N TRP A 258 2.94 -24.74 10.64
CA TRP A 258 4.15 -24.84 11.46
C TRP A 258 4.78 -26.24 11.36
N MET A 259 3.97 -27.27 11.46
CA MET A 259 4.43 -28.67 11.30
C MET A 259 5.11 -28.88 9.93
N ASN A 260 4.49 -28.37 8.86
CA ASN A 260 5.05 -28.45 7.50
C ASN A 260 6.34 -27.61 7.35
N ALA A 261 6.45 -26.47 8.04
CA ALA A 261 7.67 -25.65 8.03
C ALA A 261 8.83 -26.39 8.73
N ILE A 262 8.60 -26.97 9.92
CA ILE A 262 9.58 -27.74 10.67
C ILE A 262 10.03 -28.96 9.86
N ALA A 263 9.08 -29.72 9.29
CA ALA A 263 9.36 -30.89 8.48
C ALA A 263 10.20 -30.55 7.24
N ARG A 264 9.89 -29.48 6.54
CA ARG A 264 10.65 -29.00 5.36
C ARG A 264 12.06 -28.57 5.73
N THR A 265 12.24 -27.87 6.82
CA THR A 265 13.57 -27.45 7.29
C THR A 265 14.41 -28.67 7.64
N ARG A 266 13.85 -29.66 8.37
CA ARG A 266 14.54 -30.90 8.71
C ARG A 266 14.93 -31.72 7.47
N ALA A 267 14.09 -31.73 6.43
CA ALA A 267 14.36 -32.49 5.21
C ALA A 267 15.36 -31.82 4.25
N LYS A 268 15.48 -30.48 4.31
CA LYS A 268 16.31 -29.72 3.36
C LYS A 268 17.66 -29.29 3.92
N THR A 269 17.80 -29.27 5.25
CA THR A 269 19.01 -28.74 5.90
C THR A 269 19.80 -29.88 6.50
N ASP A 270 21.05 -29.99 6.12
CA ASP A 270 22.00 -30.87 6.79
C ASP A 270 22.34 -30.23 8.15
N ILE A 271 21.84 -30.85 9.21
CA ILE A 271 21.95 -30.36 10.58
C ILE A 271 23.40 -30.30 11.05
N GLU A 272 24.29 -31.13 10.49
CA GLU A 272 25.70 -31.11 10.83
C GLU A 272 26.41 -29.83 10.39
N LEU A 273 25.94 -29.21 9.31
CA LEU A 273 26.50 -27.96 8.77
C LEU A 273 25.98 -26.71 9.48
N VAL A 274 24.99 -26.83 10.37
CA VAL A 274 24.43 -25.68 11.10
C VAL A 274 25.31 -25.35 12.29
N SER A 275 25.61 -24.07 12.49
CA SER A 275 26.45 -23.60 13.61
C SER A 275 25.82 -23.92 14.98
N GLU A 276 26.65 -24.28 15.97
CA GLU A 276 26.23 -24.65 17.32
C GLU A 276 25.35 -23.56 18.02
N PRO A 277 25.65 -22.25 17.92
CA PRO A 277 24.77 -21.24 18.53
C PRO A 277 23.38 -21.21 17.90
N THR A 278 23.24 -21.50 16.59
CA THR A 278 21.94 -21.56 15.90
C THR A 278 21.16 -22.81 16.32
N LYS A 279 21.83 -23.96 16.46
CA LYS A 279 21.23 -25.19 16.99
C LYS A 279 20.71 -24.99 18.41
N ALA A 280 21.52 -24.41 19.28
CA ALA A 280 21.15 -24.14 20.66
C ALA A 280 19.95 -23.19 20.76
N GLN A 281 19.93 -22.12 19.98
CA GLN A 281 18.80 -21.18 19.95
C GLN A 281 17.51 -21.84 19.47
N LEU A 282 17.59 -22.64 18.41
CA LEU A 282 16.42 -23.35 17.89
C LEU A 282 15.92 -24.40 18.91
N ALA A 283 16.81 -25.11 19.57
CA ALA A 283 16.45 -26.10 20.60
C ALA A 283 15.69 -25.47 21.78
N VAL A 284 16.10 -24.28 22.23
CA VAL A 284 15.39 -23.54 23.30
C VAL A 284 13.98 -23.16 22.84
N ILE A 285 13.80 -22.68 21.60
CA ILE A 285 12.49 -22.30 21.07
C ILE A 285 11.58 -23.52 20.93
N LEU A 286 12.10 -24.63 20.43
CA LEU A 286 11.32 -25.87 20.26
C LEU A 286 10.88 -26.47 21.61
N ARG A 287 11.72 -26.46 22.65
CA ARG A 287 11.33 -26.88 24.00
C ARG A 287 10.23 -26.01 24.58
N ARG A 288 10.33 -24.69 24.38
CA ARG A 288 9.28 -23.75 24.82
C ARG A 288 7.95 -24.00 24.09
N LEU A 289 8.01 -24.34 22.80
CA LEU A 289 6.83 -24.70 22.02
C LEU A 289 6.21 -26.02 22.53
N GLU A 290 7.02 -27.01 22.80
CA GLU A 290 6.61 -28.31 23.38
C GLU A 290 5.89 -28.11 24.73
N GLU A 291 6.44 -27.27 25.59
CA GLU A 291 5.83 -26.93 26.89
C GLU A 291 4.45 -26.26 26.70
N GLN A 292 4.32 -25.30 25.77
CA GLN A 292 3.05 -24.66 25.48
C GLN A 292 2.02 -25.62 24.88
N ILE A 293 2.44 -26.54 24.02
CA ILE A 293 1.57 -27.59 23.46
C ILE A 293 1.06 -28.48 24.57
N THR A 294 1.94 -28.95 25.47
CA THR A 294 1.58 -29.83 26.59
C THR A 294 0.57 -29.16 27.54
N GLN A 295 0.82 -27.90 27.94
CA GLN A 295 -0.09 -27.11 28.76
C GLN A 295 -1.46 -26.92 28.10
N THR A 296 -1.48 -26.69 26.77
CA THR A 296 -2.73 -26.50 26.03
C THR A 296 -3.52 -27.82 25.97
N LEU A 297 -2.86 -28.96 25.73
CA LEU A 297 -3.51 -30.29 25.73
C LEU A 297 -4.10 -30.63 27.08
N GLU A 298 -3.39 -30.37 28.18
CA GLU A 298 -3.89 -30.59 29.54
C GLU A 298 -5.17 -29.79 29.85
N VAL A 299 -5.32 -28.61 29.24
CA VAL A 299 -6.53 -27.78 29.40
C VAL A 299 -7.69 -28.30 28.54
N ILE A 300 -7.40 -28.83 27.34
CA ILE A 300 -8.42 -29.33 26.41
C ILE A 300 -8.98 -30.71 26.85
N GLU A 301 -8.13 -31.53 27.49
CA GLU A 301 -8.47 -32.89 27.90
C GLU A 301 -9.15 -32.97 29.28
N LYS A 302 -9.24 -31.86 30.01
CA LYS A 302 -9.98 -31.73 31.27
C LYS A 302 -11.45 -31.36 31.03
#